data_99441448c70b73712e3d27cf6d77bb2e
#
_entry.id   99441448c70b73712e3d27cf6d77bb2e
#
_cell.length_a   1.000
_cell.length_b   1.000
_cell.length_c   1.000
_cell.angle_alpha   90.00
_cell.angle_beta   90.00
_cell.angle_gamma   90.00
#
_symmetry.space_group_name_H-M   'P 1'
#
loop_
_entity.id
_entity.type
_entity.pdbx_description
1 polymer ?
#
loop_
_entity_poly.entity_id
_entity_poly.type
_entity_poly.pdbx_seq_one_letter_code
_entity_poly.pdbx_strand_id
1 'polypeptide(L)'
;EADFKDRAAFTDPEILRSSLASVILRMKALRLNDIETFPFVDPPSGRAIADGYHLLQELGAIDPESERPDALTETGRSLAKLPVDPRLGRMILAARDQHCLTEMLIIASALSVQDPRDRPMLAREASDQAHSKFSDDASEFVSYVKLWNWYHEQVKHKESQRKLVALLRTQYLSPLRLREWHDIHSQLMSLVGEQGWRLNKTEATHEQIHLALLSGLLGNLGFKSEEAGHYLGARDIRFLIHPGSK
;
A
#
# COMPACT_ATOMS: atom_id res chain seq x y z
N GLU A 1 31.11 -15.97 -8.07
CA GLU A 1 31.51 -16.78 -6.89
C GLU A 1 32.01 -15.93 -5.73
N ALA A 2 32.85 -14.88 -5.98
CA ALA A 2 33.29 -13.96 -4.92
C ALA A 2 32.11 -13.25 -4.26
N ASP A 3 31.22 -12.66 -5.04
CA ASP A 3 30.01 -11.95 -4.58
C ASP A 3 29.04 -12.85 -3.77
N PHE A 4 29.05 -14.15 -3.98
CA PHE A 4 28.25 -15.10 -3.21
C PHE A 4 28.87 -15.42 -1.83
N LYS A 5 30.20 -15.39 -1.72
CA LYS A 5 30.91 -15.65 -0.46
C LYS A 5 30.83 -14.47 0.50
N ASP A 6 30.66 -13.24 -0.04
CA ASP A 6 30.56 -12.01 0.75
C ASP A 6 29.12 -11.70 1.19
N ARG A 7 28.13 -12.49 0.76
CA ARG A 7 26.74 -12.33 1.23
C ARG A 7 26.57 -12.87 2.64
N ALA A 8 25.83 -12.11 3.46
CA ALA A 8 25.42 -12.59 4.78
C ALA A 8 24.69 -13.94 4.65
N ALA A 9 25.04 -14.91 5.51
CA ALA A 9 24.45 -16.25 5.48
C ALA A 9 22.93 -16.26 5.73
N PHE A 10 22.43 -15.25 6.40
CA PHE A 10 21.01 -15.05 6.73
C PHE A 10 20.59 -13.61 6.39
N THR A 11 19.36 -13.43 5.98
CA THR A 11 18.73 -12.10 5.85
C THR A 11 18.45 -11.53 7.23
N ASP A 12 18.52 -10.20 7.34
CA ASP A 12 18.14 -9.53 8.60
C ASP A 12 16.72 -9.90 9.02
N PRO A 13 16.46 -10.00 10.33
CA PRO A 13 15.11 -10.21 10.85
C PRO A 13 14.10 -9.22 10.29
N GLU A 14 12.87 -9.67 10.11
CA GLU A 14 11.76 -8.84 9.55
C GLU A 14 11.60 -7.51 10.28
N ILE A 15 11.77 -7.53 11.61
CA ILE A 15 11.66 -6.33 12.45
C ILE A 15 12.70 -5.25 12.11
N LEU A 16 13.84 -5.62 11.54
CA LEU A 16 14.89 -4.67 11.14
C LEU A 16 14.70 -4.13 9.71
N ARG A 17 13.84 -4.78 8.91
CA ARG A 17 13.60 -4.44 7.49
C ARG A 17 12.30 -3.72 7.23
N SER A 18 11.30 -3.87 8.08
CA SER A 18 9.98 -3.28 7.93
C SER A 18 9.79 -2.05 8.81
N SER A 19 8.80 -1.22 8.47
CA SER A 19 8.40 -0.10 9.33
C SER A 19 7.94 -0.61 10.70
N LEU A 20 8.53 -0.09 11.77
CA LEU A 20 8.13 -0.44 13.13
C LEU A 20 6.76 0.08 13.53
N ALA A 21 6.16 0.98 12.75
CA ALA A 21 4.84 1.53 13.06
C ALA A 21 3.78 0.44 13.28
N SER A 22 3.77 -0.62 12.46
CA SER A 22 2.85 -1.75 12.63
C SER A 22 3.09 -2.50 13.95
N VAL A 23 4.34 -2.69 14.33
CA VAL A 23 4.73 -3.37 15.56
C VAL A 23 4.32 -2.55 16.77
N ILE A 24 4.70 -1.26 16.79
CA ILE A 24 4.34 -0.31 17.86
C ILE A 24 2.82 -0.24 18.03
N LEU A 25 2.09 -0.11 16.93
CA LEU A 25 0.63 -0.03 16.92
C LEU A 25 0.00 -1.27 17.57
N ARG A 26 0.48 -2.46 17.21
CA ARG A 26 -0.01 -3.73 17.79
C ARG A 26 0.37 -3.88 19.26
N MET A 27 1.61 -3.54 19.63
CA MET A 27 2.06 -3.59 21.02
C MET A 27 1.19 -2.69 21.91
N LYS A 28 0.92 -1.45 21.47
CA LYS A 28 0.04 -0.51 22.19
C LYS A 28 -1.40 -1.02 22.27
N ALA A 29 -1.95 -1.60 21.20
CA ALA A 29 -3.29 -2.16 21.19
C ALA A 29 -3.43 -3.36 22.15
N LEU A 30 -2.39 -4.17 22.26
CA LEU A 30 -2.31 -5.32 23.18
C LEU A 30 -1.89 -4.94 24.60
N ARG A 31 -1.59 -3.66 24.86
CA ARG A 31 -1.08 -3.14 26.14
C ARG A 31 0.18 -3.87 26.62
N LEU A 32 1.06 -4.19 25.68
CA LEU A 32 2.39 -4.71 25.97
C LEU A 32 3.30 -3.56 26.45
N ASN A 33 4.44 -3.93 27.02
CA ASN A 33 5.49 -2.98 27.40
C ASN A 33 5.93 -2.14 26.21
N ASP A 34 6.58 -1.00 26.50
CA ASP A 34 7.13 -0.14 25.47
C ASP A 34 8.15 -0.90 24.62
N ILE A 35 8.18 -0.59 23.33
CA ILE A 35 9.03 -1.24 22.35
C ILE A 35 10.52 -1.18 22.73
N GLU A 36 10.94 -0.10 23.42
CA GLU A 36 12.32 0.12 23.87
C GLU A 36 12.74 -0.85 24.97
N THR A 37 11.81 -1.29 25.82
CA THR A 37 12.07 -2.18 26.97
C THR A 37 11.66 -3.62 26.68
N PHE A 38 11.05 -3.88 25.52
CA PHE A 38 10.63 -5.22 25.16
C PHE A 38 11.84 -6.10 24.84
N PRO A 39 11.94 -7.34 25.36
CA PRO A 39 13.10 -8.23 25.22
C PRO A 39 13.14 -8.88 23.81
N PHE A 40 13.42 -8.10 22.80
CA PHE A 40 13.67 -8.64 21.46
C PHE A 40 14.99 -9.40 21.41
N VAL A 41 15.05 -10.45 20.60
CA VAL A 41 16.30 -11.16 20.30
C VAL A 41 17.29 -10.23 19.61
N ASP A 42 16.79 -9.49 18.58
CA ASP A 42 17.51 -8.45 17.87
C ASP A 42 16.72 -7.14 18.03
N PRO A 43 17.12 -6.26 18.96
CA PRO A 43 16.39 -5.03 19.23
C PRO A 43 16.49 -4.04 18.06
N PRO A 44 15.38 -3.38 17.70
CA PRO A 44 15.41 -2.35 16.68
C PRO A 44 16.22 -1.13 17.14
N SER A 45 16.78 -0.37 16.19
CA SER A 45 17.50 0.85 16.51
C SER A 45 16.56 1.94 17.02
N GLY A 46 17.05 2.81 17.91
CA GLY A 46 16.29 3.95 18.42
C GLY A 46 15.77 4.88 17.30
N ARG A 47 16.53 5.00 16.19
CA ARG A 47 16.08 5.75 15.01
C ARG A 47 14.86 5.09 14.35
N ALA A 48 14.88 3.78 14.15
CA ALA A 48 13.76 3.07 13.57
C ALA A 48 12.50 3.13 14.45
N ILE A 49 12.69 3.11 15.78
CA ILE A 49 11.60 3.32 16.75
C ILE A 49 11.02 4.72 16.60
N ALA A 50 11.85 5.75 16.59
CA ALA A 50 11.43 7.13 16.41
C ALA A 50 10.68 7.35 15.08
N ASP A 51 11.19 6.81 13.97
CA ASP A 51 10.54 6.86 12.67
C ASP A 51 9.15 6.17 12.69
N GLY A 52 9.02 5.06 13.43
CA GLY A 52 7.75 4.36 13.66
C GLY A 52 6.74 5.21 14.42
N TYR A 53 7.15 5.87 15.50
CA TYR A 53 6.30 6.80 16.26
C TYR A 53 5.89 8.00 15.43
N HIS A 54 6.82 8.62 14.69
CA HIS A 54 6.51 9.75 13.80
C HIS A 54 5.47 9.37 12.75
N LEU A 55 5.58 8.18 12.14
CA LEU A 55 4.56 7.72 11.22
C LEU A 55 3.20 7.55 11.88
N LEU A 56 3.13 6.99 13.08
CA LEU A 56 1.86 6.85 13.80
C LEU A 56 1.24 8.20 14.19
N GLN A 57 2.05 9.21 14.50
CA GLN A 57 1.60 10.59 14.70
C GLN A 57 1.07 11.20 13.40
N GLU A 58 1.81 11.09 12.31
CA GLU A 58 1.39 11.55 10.97
C GLU A 58 0.03 10.97 10.56
N LEU A 59 -0.19 9.68 10.85
CA LEU A 59 -1.46 9.00 10.55
C LEU A 59 -2.58 9.31 11.56
N GLY A 60 -2.31 10.08 12.61
CA GLY A 60 -3.25 10.39 13.68
C GLY A 60 -3.59 9.18 14.56
N ALA A 61 -2.73 8.17 14.58
CA ALA A 61 -2.90 6.98 15.42
C ALA A 61 -2.51 7.21 16.88
N ILE A 62 -1.60 8.15 17.11
CA ILE A 62 -1.18 8.67 18.41
C ILE A 62 -1.22 10.20 18.36
N ASP A 63 -1.56 10.82 19.47
CA ASP A 63 -1.55 12.28 19.62
C ASP A 63 -0.56 12.67 20.71
N PRO A 64 0.59 13.26 20.34
CA PRO A 64 1.63 13.65 21.31
C PRO A 64 1.20 14.80 22.21
N GLU A 65 0.18 15.58 21.82
CA GLU A 65 -0.32 16.75 22.59
C GLU A 65 -1.47 16.36 23.55
N SER A 66 -1.92 15.10 23.52
CA SER A 66 -2.97 14.61 24.41
C SER A 66 -2.45 14.45 25.85
N GLU A 67 -3.37 14.39 26.82
CA GLU A 67 -3.06 14.06 28.23
C GLU A 67 -2.35 12.70 28.37
N ARG A 68 -2.46 11.83 27.37
CA ARG A 68 -1.82 10.51 27.28
C ARG A 68 -1.13 10.37 25.93
N PRO A 69 0.02 11.00 25.73
CA PRO A 69 0.71 11.07 24.43
C PRO A 69 1.01 9.69 23.81
N ASP A 70 1.16 8.66 24.65
CA ASP A 70 1.45 7.30 24.24
C ASP A 70 0.21 6.45 23.96
N ALA A 71 -0.99 6.95 24.26
CA ALA A 71 -2.22 6.21 24.06
C ALA A 71 -2.65 6.25 22.59
N LEU A 72 -3.24 5.14 22.12
CA LEU A 72 -3.87 5.12 20.82
C LEU A 72 -5.12 6.01 20.80
N THR A 73 -5.22 6.84 19.77
CA THR A 73 -6.43 7.57 19.42
C THR A 73 -7.55 6.60 18.97
N GLU A 74 -8.73 7.09 18.65
CA GLU A 74 -9.78 6.28 18.02
C GLU A 74 -9.30 5.74 16.65
N THR A 75 -8.62 6.59 15.87
CA THR A 75 -7.96 6.20 14.60
C THR A 75 -6.95 5.09 14.85
N GLY A 76 -6.06 5.23 15.84
CA GLY A 76 -5.07 4.21 16.17
C GLY A 76 -5.69 2.87 16.56
N ARG A 77 -6.75 2.88 17.36
CA ARG A 77 -7.49 1.65 17.71
C ARG A 77 -8.15 0.99 16.51
N SER A 78 -8.64 1.79 15.56
CA SER A 78 -9.23 1.29 14.32
C SER A 78 -8.18 0.71 13.39
N LEU A 79 -7.03 1.37 13.25
CA LEU A 79 -5.88 0.88 12.47
C LEU A 79 -5.34 -0.44 13.03
N ALA A 80 -5.25 -0.58 14.35
CA ALA A 80 -4.74 -1.79 14.99
C ALA A 80 -5.57 -3.06 14.70
N LYS A 81 -6.82 -2.90 14.28
CA LYS A 81 -7.71 -4.00 13.87
C LYS A 81 -7.48 -4.46 12.43
N LEU A 82 -6.81 -3.65 11.63
CA LEU A 82 -6.53 -3.96 10.23
C LEU A 82 -5.15 -4.60 10.10
N PRO A 83 -5.03 -5.85 9.61
CA PRO A 83 -3.74 -6.55 9.45
C PRO A 83 -3.02 -6.12 8.17
N VAL A 84 -2.91 -4.82 7.96
CA VAL A 84 -2.23 -4.19 6.83
C VAL A 84 -1.23 -3.15 7.31
N ASP A 85 -0.39 -2.66 6.42
CA ASP A 85 0.46 -1.51 6.71
C ASP A 85 -0.38 -0.33 7.22
N PRO A 86 0.04 0.40 8.27
CA PRO A 86 -0.73 1.50 8.85
C PRO A 86 -1.11 2.60 7.86
N ARG A 87 -0.30 2.88 6.85
CA ARG A 87 -0.64 3.84 5.78
C ARG A 87 -1.83 3.34 4.96
N LEU A 88 -1.79 2.06 4.55
CA LEU A 88 -2.91 1.44 3.82
C LEU A 88 -4.17 1.38 4.71
N GLY A 89 -4.02 1.03 5.98
CA GLY A 89 -5.11 1.08 6.95
C GLY A 89 -5.74 2.47 7.04
N ARG A 90 -4.92 3.53 7.06
CA ARG A 90 -5.40 4.91 7.12
C ARG A 90 -6.17 5.31 5.86
N MET A 91 -5.69 4.89 4.67
CA MET A 91 -6.41 5.09 3.40
C MET A 91 -7.79 4.40 3.43
N ILE A 92 -7.85 3.15 3.91
CA ILE A 92 -9.11 2.39 4.01
C ILE A 92 -10.09 3.07 4.98
N LEU A 93 -9.62 3.57 6.13
CA LEU A 93 -10.46 4.33 7.07
C LEU A 93 -11.01 5.60 6.41
N ALA A 94 -10.17 6.37 5.73
CA ALA A 94 -10.59 7.58 5.04
C ALA A 94 -11.57 7.27 3.88
N ALA A 95 -11.35 6.16 3.17
CA ALA A 95 -12.22 5.76 2.07
C ALA A 95 -13.65 5.43 2.51
N ARG A 96 -13.83 4.93 3.73
CA ARG A 96 -15.16 4.76 4.33
C ARG A 96 -15.90 6.11 4.40
N ASP A 97 -15.20 7.13 4.88
CA ASP A 97 -15.77 8.45 5.10
C ASP A 97 -15.93 9.23 3.77
N GLN A 98 -15.09 8.95 2.78
CA GLN A 98 -15.14 9.50 1.42
C GLN A 98 -16.06 8.71 0.46
N HIS A 99 -16.72 7.64 0.93
CA HIS A 99 -17.61 6.81 0.10
C HIS A 99 -16.93 6.19 -1.14
N CYS A 100 -15.65 5.80 -1.02
CA CYS A 100 -14.84 5.17 -2.07
C CYS A 100 -14.20 3.85 -1.62
N LEU A 101 -14.84 3.16 -0.67
CA LEU A 101 -14.27 1.97 -0.03
C LEU A 101 -14.05 0.83 -1.02
N THR A 102 -14.92 0.66 -2.01
CA THR A 102 -14.80 -0.37 -3.06
C THR A 102 -13.48 -0.20 -3.83
N GLU A 103 -13.23 0.98 -4.36
CA GLU A 103 -12.03 1.30 -5.15
C GLU A 103 -10.79 1.28 -4.27
N MET A 104 -10.90 1.76 -3.04
CA MET A 104 -9.76 1.77 -2.11
C MET A 104 -9.31 0.37 -1.69
N LEU A 105 -10.23 -0.58 -1.50
CA LEU A 105 -9.86 -1.97 -1.19
C LEU A 105 -9.11 -2.63 -2.35
N ILE A 106 -9.49 -2.31 -3.59
CA ILE A 106 -8.77 -2.73 -4.80
C ILE A 106 -7.36 -2.15 -4.79
N ILE A 107 -7.22 -0.85 -4.56
CA ILE A 107 -5.94 -0.16 -4.57
C ILE A 107 -5.04 -0.63 -3.42
N ALA A 108 -5.55 -0.68 -2.19
CA ALA A 108 -4.79 -1.09 -1.03
C ALA A 108 -4.28 -2.53 -1.14
N SER A 109 -5.10 -3.44 -1.67
CA SER A 109 -4.67 -4.82 -1.94
C SER A 109 -3.62 -4.89 -3.07
N ALA A 110 -3.74 -4.06 -4.12
CA ALA A 110 -2.71 -3.96 -5.16
C ALA A 110 -1.36 -3.49 -4.61
N LEU A 111 -1.37 -2.49 -3.73
CA LEU A 111 -0.16 -1.95 -3.09
C LEU A 111 0.46 -2.91 -2.07
N SER A 112 -0.25 -3.94 -1.65
CA SER A 112 0.22 -4.97 -0.71
C SER A 112 0.93 -6.14 -1.39
N VAL A 113 0.91 -6.21 -2.71
CA VAL A 113 1.55 -7.28 -3.51
C VAL A 113 2.53 -6.68 -4.51
N GLN A 114 3.36 -7.54 -5.09
CA GLN A 114 4.17 -7.12 -6.23
C GLN A 114 3.27 -6.81 -7.43
N ASP A 115 3.57 -5.72 -8.15
CA ASP A 115 2.81 -5.31 -9.34
C ASP A 115 2.61 -6.50 -10.29
N PRO A 116 1.35 -6.82 -10.64
CA PRO A 116 1.06 -7.95 -11.54
C PRO A 116 1.49 -7.71 -12.99
N ARG A 117 1.84 -6.49 -13.37
CA ARG A 117 2.30 -6.13 -14.72
C ARG A 117 3.76 -6.49 -14.89
N ASP A 118 4.05 -7.47 -15.73
CA ASP A 118 5.42 -7.85 -16.09
C ASP A 118 5.93 -6.93 -17.21
N ARG A 119 7.17 -6.46 -17.06
CA ARG A 119 7.83 -5.59 -18.06
C ARG A 119 9.20 -6.15 -18.44
N PRO A 120 9.24 -7.26 -19.21
CA PRO A 120 10.50 -7.90 -19.60
C PRO A 120 11.39 -6.96 -20.41
N MET A 121 12.70 -6.97 -20.16
CA MET A 121 13.64 -6.08 -20.86
C MET A 121 13.58 -6.22 -22.39
N LEU A 122 13.39 -7.44 -22.89
CA LEU A 122 13.34 -7.74 -24.33
C LEU A 122 11.97 -7.46 -24.98
N ALA A 123 10.94 -7.14 -24.18
CA ALA A 123 9.56 -6.94 -24.65
C ALA A 123 8.92 -5.68 -24.04
N ARG A 124 9.73 -4.67 -23.72
CA ARG A 124 9.24 -3.43 -23.06
C ARG A 124 8.11 -2.76 -23.82
N GLU A 125 8.34 -2.45 -25.08
CA GLU A 125 7.35 -1.75 -25.92
C GLU A 125 6.05 -2.55 -26.05
N ALA A 126 6.16 -3.87 -26.27
CA ALA A 126 4.98 -4.73 -26.40
C ALA A 126 4.21 -4.83 -25.06
N SER A 127 4.90 -4.89 -23.93
CA SER A 127 4.26 -4.90 -22.61
C SER A 127 3.62 -3.54 -22.29
N ASP A 128 4.30 -2.43 -22.58
CA ASP A 128 3.77 -1.09 -22.38
C ASP A 128 2.51 -0.86 -23.24
N GLN A 129 2.52 -1.34 -24.48
CA GLN A 129 1.35 -1.30 -25.36
C GLN A 129 0.19 -2.16 -24.83
N ALA A 130 0.49 -3.38 -24.33
CA ALA A 130 -0.53 -4.23 -23.75
C ALA A 130 -1.15 -3.65 -22.48
N HIS A 131 -0.35 -2.93 -21.67
CA HIS A 131 -0.79 -2.31 -20.42
C HIS A 131 -1.48 -0.96 -20.63
N SER A 132 -1.30 -0.29 -21.78
CA SER A 132 -1.86 1.06 -22.05
C SER A 132 -3.38 1.13 -21.85
N LYS A 133 -4.10 0.06 -22.17
CA LYS A 133 -5.56 -0.03 -21.98
C LYS A 133 -6.02 0.04 -20.50
N PHE A 134 -5.11 -0.22 -19.55
CA PHE A 134 -5.39 -0.11 -18.12
C PHE A 134 -4.96 1.24 -17.57
N SER A 135 -4.21 2.04 -18.35
CA SER A 135 -3.72 3.32 -17.89
C SER A 135 -4.85 4.32 -17.66
N ASP A 136 -4.69 5.11 -16.61
CA ASP A 136 -5.43 6.34 -16.39
C ASP A 136 -4.46 7.50 -16.56
N ASP A 137 -4.89 8.55 -17.26
CA ASP A 137 -4.00 9.68 -17.62
C ASP A 137 -3.70 10.60 -16.43
N ALA A 138 -4.47 10.51 -15.37
CA ALA A 138 -4.38 11.34 -14.18
C ALA A 138 -3.96 10.58 -12.92
N SER A 139 -3.96 9.22 -12.94
CA SER A 139 -3.70 8.45 -11.74
C SER A 139 -3.24 7.02 -12.00
N GLU A 140 -2.05 6.70 -11.53
CA GLU A 140 -1.58 5.31 -11.51
C GLU A 140 -2.41 4.43 -10.55
N PHE A 141 -3.00 4.98 -9.51
CA PHE A 141 -3.87 4.26 -8.58
C PHE A 141 -5.18 3.84 -9.24
N VAL A 142 -5.79 4.73 -10.02
CA VAL A 142 -7.01 4.41 -10.80
C VAL A 142 -6.71 3.37 -11.88
N SER A 143 -5.49 3.32 -12.39
CA SER A 143 -5.04 2.27 -13.31
C SER A 143 -5.14 0.87 -12.71
N TYR A 144 -4.92 0.69 -11.40
CA TYR A 144 -5.18 -0.59 -10.72
C TYR A 144 -6.67 -0.95 -10.70
N VAL A 145 -7.56 0.02 -10.51
CA VAL A 145 -9.01 -0.22 -10.56
C VAL A 145 -9.44 -0.68 -11.96
N LYS A 146 -8.92 -0.05 -13.02
CA LYS A 146 -9.18 -0.46 -14.41
C LYS A 146 -8.67 -1.88 -14.69
N LEU A 147 -7.45 -2.21 -14.26
CA LEU A 147 -6.88 -3.55 -14.41
C LEU A 147 -7.69 -4.61 -13.64
N TRP A 148 -8.11 -4.29 -12.42
CA TRP A 148 -8.94 -5.16 -11.60
C TRP A 148 -10.26 -5.49 -12.25
N ASN A 149 -10.97 -4.48 -12.74
CA ASN A 149 -12.27 -4.64 -13.40
C ASN A 149 -12.13 -5.50 -14.66
N TRP A 150 -11.11 -5.21 -15.48
CA TRP A 150 -10.83 -6.02 -16.65
C TRP A 150 -10.51 -7.48 -16.28
N TYR A 151 -9.66 -7.70 -15.28
CA TYR A 151 -9.32 -9.07 -14.83
C TYR A 151 -10.55 -9.84 -14.37
N HIS A 152 -11.43 -9.23 -13.59
CA HIS A 152 -12.65 -9.88 -13.12
C HIS A 152 -13.63 -10.20 -14.25
N GLU A 153 -13.73 -9.36 -15.26
CA GLU A 153 -14.50 -9.68 -16.48
C GLU A 153 -13.91 -10.90 -17.20
N GLN A 154 -12.57 -11.01 -17.30
CA GLN A 154 -11.96 -12.20 -17.89
C GLN A 154 -12.20 -13.45 -17.04
N VAL A 155 -12.14 -13.33 -15.72
CA VAL A 155 -12.45 -14.44 -14.80
C VAL A 155 -13.90 -14.91 -14.93
N LYS A 156 -14.83 -13.98 -15.04
CA LYS A 156 -16.27 -14.25 -15.20
C LYS A 156 -16.60 -14.98 -16.50
N HIS A 157 -15.94 -14.60 -17.59
CA HIS A 157 -16.18 -15.14 -18.92
C HIS A 157 -15.20 -16.25 -19.35
N LYS A 158 -14.33 -16.72 -18.44
CA LYS A 158 -13.35 -17.74 -18.76
C LYS A 158 -13.99 -19.06 -19.18
N GLU A 159 -13.54 -19.62 -20.29
CA GLU A 159 -13.90 -20.98 -20.70
C GLU A 159 -13.17 -22.05 -19.87
N SER A 160 -11.91 -21.79 -19.52
CA SER A 160 -11.09 -22.64 -18.67
C SER A 160 -9.98 -21.86 -18.00
N GLN A 161 -9.47 -22.39 -16.87
CA GLN A 161 -8.34 -21.78 -16.16
C GLN A 161 -7.08 -21.73 -17.05
N ARG A 162 -6.85 -22.74 -17.89
CA ARG A 162 -5.70 -22.78 -18.80
C ARG A 162 -5.77 -21.64 -19.84
N LYS A 163 -6.95 -21.39 -20.40
CA LYS A 163 -7.16 -20.29 -21.37
C LYS A 163 -7.00 -18.93 -20.71
N LEU A 164 -7.50 -18.76 -19.49
CA LEU A 164 -7.30 -17.53 -18.73
C LEU A 164 -5.81 -17.27 -18.50
N VAL A 165 -5.05 -18.25 -18.00
CA VAL A 165 -3.60 -18.10 -17.78
C VAL A 165 -2.87 -17.77 -19.08
N ALA A 166 -3.23 -18.41 -20.20
CA ALA A 166 -2.64 -18.09 -21.50
C ALA A 166 -2.94 -16.65 -21.91
N LEU A 167 -4.20 -16.18 -21.76
CA LEU A 167 -4.59 -14.80 -22.04
C LEU A 167 -3.79 -13.81 -21.17
N LEU A 168 -3.69 -14.03 -19.86
CA LEU A 168 -2.95 -13.15 -18.96
C LEU A 168 -1.49 -13.00 -19.39
N ARG A 169 -0.85 -14.11 -19.77
CA ARG A 169 0.54 -14.11 -20.26
C ARG A 169 0.71 -13.32 -21.56
N THR A 170 -0.26 -13.38 -22.50
CA THR A 170 -0.21 -12.54 -23.72
C THR A 170 -0.37 -11.06 -23.43
N GLN A 171 -0.93 -10.71 -22.28
CA GLN A 171 -1.05 -9.34 -21.78
C GLN A 171 0.10 -8.93 -20.85
N TYR A 172 1.16 -9.74 -20.77
CA TYR A 172 2.29 -9.50 -19.84
C TYR A 172 1.82 -9.29 -18.38
N LEU A 173 0.84 -10.11 -17.96
CA LEU A 173 0.33 -10.11 -16.60
C LEU A 173 0.72 -11.41 -15.91
N SER A 174 1.19 -11.32 -14.67
CA SER A 174 1.55 -12.47 -13.83
C SER A 174 0.28 -13.11 -13.23
N PRO A 175 -0.08 -14.34 -13.61
CA PRO A 175 -1.25 -15.00 -13.03
C PRO A 175 -1.12 -15.27 -11.53
N LEU A 176 0.12 -15.45 -11.04
CA LEU A 176 0.41 -15.64 -9.62
C LEU A 176 0.11 -14.38 -8.82
N ARG A 177 0.67 -13.25 -9.22
CA ARG A 177 0.48 -11.96 -8.52
C ARG A 177 -0.98 -11.47 -8.59
N LEU A 178 -1.69 -11.74 -9.70
CA LEU A 178 -3.12 -11.46 -9.78
C LEU A 178 -3.95 -12.30 -8.80
N ARG A 179 -3.54 -13.55 -8.55
CA ARG A 179 -4.16 -14.39 -7.52
C ARG A 179 -3.87 -13.87 -6.13
N GLU A 180 -2.61 -13.56 -5.82
CA GLU A 180 -2.21 -12.96 -4.54
C GLU A 180 -2.99 -11.67 -4.27
N TRP A 181 -3.11 -10.80 -5.28
CA TRP A 181 -3.91 -9.59 -5.19
C TRP A 181 -5.38 -9.88 -4.87
N HIS A 182 -5.98 -10.84 -5.57
CA HIS A 182 -7.36 -11.27 -5.31
C HIS A 182 -7.54 -11.82 -3.90
N ASP A 183 -6.59 -12.62 -3.42
CA ASP A 183 -6.65 -13.23 -2.09
C ASP A 183 -6.56 -12.15 -0.99
N ILE A 184 -5.65 -11.16 -1.12
CA ILE A 184 -5.57 -10.03 -0.18
C ILE A 184 -6.83 -9.17 -0.23
N HIS A 185 -7.34 -8.87 -1.43
CA HIS A 185 -8.60 -8.14 -1.56
C HIS A 185 -9.75 -8.85 -0.85
N SER A 186 -9.86 -10.17 -1.01
CA SER A 186 -10.89 -10.96 -0.36
C SER A 186 -10.77 -10.95 1.17
N GLN A 187 -9.54 -10.97 1.70
CA GLN A 187 -9.29 -10.82 3.13
C GLN A 187 -9.71 -9.44 3.65
N LEU A 188 -9.35 -8.38 2.93
CA LEU A 188 -9.75 -7.01 3.28
C LEU A 188 -11.27 -6.82 3.24
N MET A 189 -11.94 -7.41 2.24
CA MET A 189 -13.40 -7.42 2.14
C MET A 189 -14.05 -8.08 3.36
N SER A 190 -13.53 -9.22 3.81
CA SER A 190 -14.04 -9.93 4.99
C SER A 190 -13.87 -9.07 6.25
N LEU A 191 -12.70 -8.48 6.43
CA LEU A 191 -12.41 -7.60 7.58
C LEU A 191 -13.32 -6.36 7.62
N VAL A 192 -13.53 -5.73 6.48
CA VAL A 192 -14.44 -4.59 6.34
C VAL A 192 -15.87 -5.00 6.68
N GLY A 193 -16.31 -6.18 6.22
CA GLY A 193 -17.60 -6.77 6.54
C GLY A 193 -17.77 -7.03 8.05
N GLU A 194 -16.76 -7.59 8.71
CA GLU A 194 -16.74 -7.82 10.17
C GLU A 194 -16.84 -6.52 10.99
N GLN A 195 -16.31 -5.40 10.46
CA GLN A 195 -16.44 -4.07 11.06
C GLN A 195 -17.84 -3.44 10.79
N GLY A 196 -18.70 -4.11 10.02
CA GLY A 196 -20.02 -3.59 9.63
C GLY A 196 -19.97 -2.43 8.64
N TRP A 197 -18.84 -2.22 7.98
CA TRP A 197 -18.69 -1.15 6.99
C TRP A 197 -19.34 -1.54 5.67
N ARG A 198 -19.91 -0.56 4.99
CA ARG A 198 -20.61 -0.78 3.73
C ARG A 198 -19.80 -0.24 2.56
N LEU A 199 -19.74 -1.02 1.50
CA LEU A 199 -19.18 -0.56 0.24
C LEU A 199 -20.05 0.54 -0.36
N ASN A 200 -19.43 1.43 -1.13
CA ASN A 200 -20.16 2.42 -1.93
C ASN A 200 -21.01 1.73 -3.00
N LYS A 201 -22.19 2.29 -3.27
CA LYS A 201 -23.13 1.77 -4.28
C LYS A 201 -22.91 2.34 -5.66
N THR A 202 -22.30 3.51 -5.72
CA THR A 202 -21.96 4.24 -6.95
C THR A 202 -20.44 4.28 -7.08
N GLU A 203 -19.94 4.28 -8.29
CA GLU A 203 -18.52 4.46 -8.57
C GLU A 203 -18.02 5.76 -7.95
N ALA A 204 -16.85 5.69 -7.31
CA ALA A 204 -16.27 6.84 -6.64
C ALA A 204 -15.63 7.81 -7.65
N THR A 205 -15.69 9.09 -7.33
CA THR A 205 -15.01 10.11 -8.12
C THR A 205 -13.49 10.05 -7.91
N HIS A 206 -12.75 10.58 -8.88
CA HIS A 206 -11.29 10.73 -8.77
C HIS A 206 -10.88 11.48 -7.49
N GLU A 207 -11.60 12.54 -7.14
CA GLU A 207 -11.35 13.34 -5.95
C GLU A 207 -11.52 12.52 -4.66
N GLN A 208 -12.61 11.75 -4.53
CA GLN A 208 -12.87 10.91 -3.35
C GLN A 208 -11.74 9.90 -3.14
N ILE A 209 -11.32 9.23 -4.22
CA ILE A 209 -10.23 8.24 -4.18
C ILE A 209 -8.92 8.91 -3.73
N HIS A 210 -8.57 10.08 -4.31
CA HIS A 210 -7.31 10.75 -4.02
C HIS A 210 -7.28 11.40 -2.64
N LEU A 211 -8.40 11.92 -2.13
CA LEU A 211 -8.50 12.40 -0.75
C LEU A 211 -8.26 11.25 0.25
N ALA A 212 -8.81 10.06 -0.02
CA ALA A 212 -8.58 8.90 0.81
C ALA A 212 -7.12 8.42 0.73
N LEU A 213 -6.53 8.34 -0.47
CA LEU A 213 -5.10 8.01 -0.67
C LEU A 213 -4.19 8.98 0.07
N LEU A 214 -4.46 10.27 -0.04
CA LEU A 214 -3.68 11.32 0.58
C LEU A 214 -3.55 11.14 2.10
N SER A 215 -4.59 10.67 2.77
CA SER A 215 -4.59 10.44 4.22
C SER A 215 -3.49 9.48 4.71
N GLY A 216 -3.04 8.56 3.85
CA GLY A 216 -1.93 7.64 4.13
C GLY A 216 -0.61 8.04 3.48
N LEU A 217 -0.58 9.09 2.66
CA LEU A 217 0.58 9.51 1.86
C LEU A 217 1.04 10.95 2.15
N LEU A 218 0.72 11.50 3.31
CA LEU A 218 1.08 12.88 3.66
C LEU A 218 2.58 13.14 3.53
N GLY A 219 3.42 12.20 3.97
CA GLY A 219 4.87 12.28 3.83
C GLY A 219 5.39 12.13 2.39
N ASN A 220 4.54 11.78 1.42
CA ASN A 220 4.90 11.60 0.01
C ASN A 220 4.44 12.75 -0.89
N LEU A 221 3.99 13.85 -0.31
CA LEU A 221 3.60 15.04 -1.07
C LEU A 221 4.84 15.73 -1.64
N GLY A 222 4.71 16.22 -2.86
CA GLY A 222 5.71 17.03 -3.52
C GLY A 222 5.13 18.36 -3.99
N PHE A 223 5.82 19.44 -3.65
CA PHE A 223 5.50 20.77 -4.14
C PHE A 223 6.36 21.09 -5.37
N LYS A 224 5.75 21.59 -6.44
CA LYS A 224 6.49 21.95 -7.66
C LYS A 224 7.44 23.10 -7.36
N SER A 225 8.74 22.88 -7.59
CA SER A 225 9.78 23.89 -7.44
C SER A 225 9.72 24.92 -8.57
N GLU A 226 10.34 26.10 -8.34
CA GLU A 226 10.57 27.10 -9.39
C GLU A 226 11.54 26.56 -10.48
N GLU A 227 12.42 25.64 -10.10
CA GLU A 227 13.33 24.95 -11.02
C GLU A 227 12.56 23.92 -11.85
N ALA A 228 12.66 24.03 -13.17
CA ALA A 228 11.90 23.21 -14.10
C ALA A 228 12.14 21.71 -13.88
N GLY A 229 11.05 20.96 -13.72
CA GLY A 229 11.07 19.50 -13.55
C GLY A 229 11.37 19.01 -12.14
N HIS A 230 11.72 19.87 -11.19
CA HIS A 230 12.01 19.52 -9.81
C HIS A 230 10.81 19.74 -8.89
N TYR A 231 10.71 18.87 -7.87
CA TYR A 231 9.71 18.91 -6.82
C TYR A 231 10.42 18.89 -5.47
N LEU A 232 9.83 19.57 -4.50
CA LEU A 232 10.24 19.56 -3.09
C LEU A 232 9.30 18.63 -2.34
N GLY A 233 9.83 17.57 -1.76
CA GLY A 233 9.12 16.66 -0.90
C GLY A 233 9.25 17.02 0.58
N ALA A 234 8.79 16.13 1.45
CA ALA A 234 8.98 16.25 2.88
C ALA A 234 10.48 16.40 3.24
N ARG A 235 10.78 17.20 4.27
CA ARG A 235 12.16 17.49 4.73
C ARG A 235 13.05 18.14 3.65
N ASP A 236 12.47 18.95 2.76
CA ASP A 236 13.16 19.63 1.66
C ASP A 236 13.92 18.71 0.69
N ILE A 237 13.52 17.44 0.61
CA ILE A 237 14.13 16.51 -0.33
C ILE A 237 13.67 16.87 -1.75
N ARG A 238 14.63 17.17 -2.61
CA ARG A 238 14.37 17.41 -4.04
C ARG A 238 14.26 16.09 -4.79
N PHE A 239 13.26 15.98 -5.65
CA PHE A 239 13.08 14.81 -6.49
C PHE A 239 12.54 15.17 -7.87
N LEU A 240 12.67 14.23 -8.80
CA LEU A 240 12.11 14.27 -10.15
C LEU A 240 11.00 13.22 -10.24
N ILE A 241 9.95 13.53 -10.99
CA ILE A 241 8.95 12.51 -11.34
C ILE A 241 9.63 11.51 -12.28
N HIS A 242 9.45 10.22 -12.01
CA HIS A 242 9.99 9.17 -12.86
C HIS A 242 9.45 9.32 -14.29
N PRO A 243 10.28 9.19 -15.35
CA PRO A 243 9.85 9.41 -16.74
C PRO A 243 8.70 8.50 -17.21
N GLY A 244 8.47 7.39 -16.55
CA GLY A 244 7.35 6.49 -16.82
C GLY A 244 6.10 6.74 -15.98
N SER A 245 6.11 7.75 -15.10
CA SER A 245 4.93 8.18 -14.34
C SER A 245 4.02 9.02 -15.19
N LYS A 246 2.72 8.95 -14.96
CA LYS A 246 1.70 9.70 -15.68
C LYS A 246 1.05 10.74 -14.81
#